data_b93da02730a1710867a1a53e411d5709
#
_entry.id   b93da02730a1710867a1a53e411d5709
#
_cell.length_a   1.000
_cell.length_b   1.000
_cell.length_c   1.000
_cell.angle_alpha   90.00
_cell.angle_beta   90.00
_cell.angle_gamma   90.00
#
_symmetry.space_group_name_H-M   'P 1'
#
loop_
_entity.id
_entity.type
_entity.pdbx_description
1 polymer ?
#
loop_
_entity_poly.entity_id
_entity_poly.type
_entity_poly.pdbx_seq_one_letter_code
_entity_poly.pdbx_strand_id
1 'polypeptide(L)'
;MFFGGAGGRPRGPQRGQDLEYDLEIEFEEAAFGAEKEIQIPRTETCSTCGGSGARPGTHPKTCSVCHGTGEQQTVTNTPFGRMVNRRVCQACHGRGQMIDDPCPDCRGQGRRRVRRTVQVKVPPGVDNGTRLRMPGAGESSPSGGQPGDLFIVMHVRPHELFEREGTNIYLDVPLSFVQAALGDEIDVPTLDGSVKLRIPEGTQSGTSFRLRGKGIPKLGSPVARGDQHVRVQVMTPTNLTDRQKELFRELGKELGVQTHEQARSFMERMKDAFLGNA
;
A
#
# COMPACT_ATOMS: atom_id res chain seq x y z
N MET A 1 51.90 26.94 -7.50
CA MET A 1 50.84 27.85 -7.91
C MET A 1 49.79 27.08 -8.68
N PHE A 2 48.69 26.70 -8.02
CA PHE A 2 47.50 26.14 -8.70
C PHE A 2 46.27 26.83 -8.11
N PHE A 3 45.87 27.94 -8.69
CA PHE A 3 44.57 28.53 -8.47
C PHE A 3 43.70 28.15 -9.67
N GLY A 4 43.03 26.99 -9.58
CA GLY A 4 42.00 26.57 -10.46
C GLY A 4 40.70 27.32 -10.11
N GLY A 5 40.32 28.34 -10.87
CA GLY A 5 39.05 29.01 -10.78
C GLY A 5 37.92 28.01 -11.03
N ALA A 6 37.17 27.66 -10.01
CA ALA A 6 35.91 26.93 -10.14
C ALA A 6 34.87 27.82 -10.80
N GLY A 7 34.91 27.92 -12.12
CA GLY A 7 33.81 28.46 -12.92
C GLY A 7 32.59 27.61 -12.67
N GLY A 8 31.58 28.14 -11.98
CA GLY A 8 30.30 27.47 -11.78
C GLY A 8 29.70 27.12 -13.14
N ARG A 9 29.69 25.84 -13.50
CA ARG A 9 28.96 25.34 -14.67
C ARG A 9 27.52 25.80 -14.55
N PRO A 10 26.92 26.36 -15.60
CA PRO A 10 25.49 26.66 -15.60
C PRO A 10 24.75 25.39 -15.25
N ARG A 11 23.97 25.40 -14.16
CA ARG A 11 23.09 24.30 -13.80
C ARG A 11 22.10 24.12 -14.95
N GLY A 12 22.19 23.00 -15.65
CA GLY A 12 21.23 22.61 -16.67
C GLY A 12 19.79 22.62 -16.13
N PRO A 13 18.79 22.51 -16.99
CA PRO A 13 17.39 22.55 -16.59
C PRO A 13 17.15 21.47 -15.53
N GLN A 14 16.73 21.88 -14.35
CA GLN A 14 16.45 20.98 -13.25
C GLN A 14 15.20 20.15 -13.58
N ARG A 15 15.20 18.86 -13.24
CA ARG A 15 14.03 18.01 -13.36
C ARG A 15 12.98 18.40 -12.31
N GLY A 16 11.70 18.22 -12.61
CA GLY A 16 10.60 18.36 -11.66
C GLY A 16 10.73 17.36 -10.51
N GLN A 17 10.10 17.65 -9.38
CA GLN A 17 10.08 16.76 -8.23
C GLN A 17 9.18 15.55 -8.50
N ASP A 18 9.58 14.41 -8.00
CA ASP A 18 8.75 13.21 -8.01
C ASP A 18 7.62 13.37 -6.97
N LEU A 19 6.47 12.79 -7.26
CA LEU A 19 5.31 12.73 -6.38
C LEU A 19 5.09 11.31 -5.89
N GLU A 20 4.60 11.16 -4.67
CA GLU A 20 4.14 9.90 -4.13
C GLU A 20 2.66 10.01 -3.78
N TYR A 21 1.90 8.96 -4.10
CA TYR A 21 0.48 8.86 -3.86
C TYR A 21 0.13 7.47 -3.30
N ASP A 22 -0.54 7.44 -2.16
CA ASP A 22 -1.03 6.21 -1.55
C ASP A 22 -2.38 5.84 -2.16
N LEU A 23 -2.47 4.66 -2.76
CA LEU A 23 -3.69 4.14 -3.37
C LEU A 23 -4.20 2.93 -2.59
N GLU A 24 -5.35 3.09 -1.95
CA GLU A 24 -6.06 1.97 -1.33
C GLU A 24 -6.83 1.18 -2.40
N ILE A 25 -6.66 -0.14 -2.35
CA ILE A 25 -7.32 -1.09 -3.24
C ILE A 25 -7.93 -2.22 -2.43
N GLU A 26 -9.02 -2.79 -2.93
CA GLU A 26 -9.65 -3.96 -2.34
C GLU A 26 -8.80 -5.22 -2.61
N PHE A 27 -9.04 -6.25 -1.80
CA PHE A 27 -8.29 -7.51 -1.89
C PHE A 27 -8.42 -8.18 -3.26
N GLU A 28 -9.64 -8.19 -3.83
CA GLU A 28 -9.95 -8.74 -5.14
C GLU A 28 -9.30 -7.92 -6.26
N GLU A 29 -9.24 -6.60 -6.12
CA GLU A 29 -8.56 -5.72 -7.07
C GLU A 29 -7.05 -5.97 -7.08
N ALA A 30 -6.47 -6.26 -5.91
CA ALA A 30 -5.07 -6.67 -5.80
C ALA A 30 -4.82 -8.04 -6.43
N ALA A 31 -5.78 -8.97 -6.32
CA ALA A 31 -5.69 -10.31 -6.89
C ALA A 31 -5.84 -10.31 -8.42
N PHE A 32 -6.87 -9.65 -8.94
CA PHE A 32 -7.23 -9.72 -10.37
C PHE A 32 -6.74 -8.55 -11.20
N GLY A 33 -6.28 -7.48 -10.54
CA GLY A 33 -5.98 -6.20 -11.18
C GLY A 33 -7.23 -5.35 -11.36
N ALA A 34 -7.03 -4.04 -11.50
CA ALA A 34 -8.10 -3.08 -11.69
C ALA A 34 -7.60 -1.85 -12.47
N GLU A 35 -8.52 -1.10 -13.03
CA GLU A 35 -8.23 0.24 -13.56
C GLU A 35 -8.92 1.25 -12.67
N LYS A 36 -8.12 2.17 -12.11
CA LYS A 36 -8.62 3.23 -11.21
C LYS A 36 -8.26 4.61 -11.71
N GLU A 37 -9.14 5.55 -11.48
CA GLU A 37 -8.87 6.96 -11.72
C GLU A 37 -8.56 7.65 -10.40
N ILE A 38 -7.40 8.29 -10.34
CA ILE A 38 -6.97 9.09 -9.19
C ILE A 38 -6.82 10.54 -9.56
N GLN A 39 -7.10 11.44 -8.63
CA GLN A 39 -6.89 12.87 -8.78
C GLN A 39 -5.72 13.31 -7.94
N ILE A 40 -4.64 13.73 -8.59
CA ILE A 40 -3.45 14.22 -7.92
C ILE A 40 -3.33 15.73 -8.07
N PRO A 41 -3.06 16.44 -6.98
CA PRO A 41 -2.69 17.85 -7.06
C PRO A 41 -1.24 17.95 -7.51
N ARG A 42 -0.99 18.58 -8.65
CA ARG A 42 0.38 18.85 -9.12
C ARG A 42 0.50 20.26 -9.66
N THR A 43 1.72 20.75 -9.67
CA THR A 43 2.06 22.03 -10.26
C THR A 43 2.39 21.82 -11.74
N GLU A 44 1.67 22.50 -12.61
CA GLU A 44 1.91 22.49 -14.07
C GLU A 44 2.35 23.86 -14.55
N THR A 45 3.05 23.88 -15.67
CA THR A 45 3.35 25.13 -16.39
C THR A 45 2.04 25.82 -16.75
N CYS A 46 1.94 27.09 -16.47
CA CYS A 46 0.73 27.86 -16.80
C CYS A 46 0.51 27.88 -18.32
N SER A 47 -0.60 27.32 -18.76
CA SER A 47 -0.96 27.23 -20.19
C SER A 47 -1.18 28.62 -20.82
N THR A 48 -1.65 29.58 -20.01
CA THR A 48 -1.97 30.94 -20.48
C THR A 48 -0.74 31.74 -20.84
N CYS A 49 0.34 31.63 -20.08
CA CYS A 49 1.57 32.37 -20.35
C CYS A 49 2.75 31.49 -20.81
N GLY A 50 2.54 30.18 -20.98
CA GLY A 50 3.60 29.25 -21.38
C GLY A 50 4.78 29.19 -20.42
N GLY A 51 4.56 29.52 -19.14
CA GLY A 51 5.62 29.51 -18.13
C GLY A 51 6.34 30.83 -17.92
N SER A 52 6.12 31.85 -18.76
CA SER A 52 6.79 33.15 -18.65
C SER A 52 6.40 33.96 -17.41
N GLY A 53 5.20 33.71 -16.89
CA GLY A 53 4.61 34.51 -15.80
C GLY A 53 4.07 35.87 -16.25
N ALA A 54 4.37 36.31 -17.46
CA ALA A 54 3.89 37.56 -18.01
C ALA A 54 2.52 37.41 -18.69
N ARG A 55 1.78 38.48 -18.77
CA ARG A 55 0.49 38.54 -19.47
C ARG A 55 0.68 38.15 -20.93
N PRO A 56 -0.24 37.38 -21.54
CA PRO A 56 -0.18 37.11 -22.99
C PRO A 56 -0.01 38.37 -23.80
N GLY A 57 0.96 38.38 -24.73
CA GLY A 57 1.34 39.55 -25.51
C GLY A 57 2.41 40.45 -24.89
N THR A 58 2.82 40.17 -23.64
CA THR A 58 3.95 40.85 -22.99
C THR A 58 5.08 39.89 -22.70
N HIS A 59 6.29 40.41 -22.47
CA HIS A 59 7.47 39.60 -22.21
C HIS A 59 8.15 40.04 -20.89
N PRO A 60 8.73 39.09 -20.12
CA PRO A 60 9.55 39.46 -19.00
C PRO A 60 10.74 40.30 -19.45
N LYS A 61 11.06 41.36 -18.70
CA LYS A 61 12.23 42.22 -18.93
C LYS A 61 13.41 41.74 -18.10
N THR A 62 14.63 41.88 -18.61
CA THR A 62 15.83 41.59 -17.86
C THR A 62 15.89 42.52 -16.65
N CYS A 63 16.18 42.03 -15.47
CA CYS A 63 16.29 42.81 -14.26
C CYS A 63 17.43 43.84 -14.38
N SER A 64 17.11 45.12 -14.26
CA SER A 64 18.09 46.21 -14.39
C SER A 64 19.12 46.24 -13.26
N VAL A 65 18.81 45.61 -12.10
CA VAL A 65 19.65 45.62 -10.89
C VAL A 65 20.72 44.54 -10.92
N CYS A 66 20.37 43.33 -11.40
CA CYS A 66 21.30 42.19 -11.47
C CYS A 66 21.68 41.81 -12.91
N HIS A 67 21.18 42.53 -13.89
CA HIS A 67 21.45 42.26 -15.31
C HIS A 67 21.24 40.82 -15.76
N GLY A 68 20.19 40.17 -15.22
CA GLY A 68 19.81 38.80 -15.57
C GLY A 68 20.45 37.70 -14.70
N THR A 69 21.41 38.03 -13.84
CA THR A 69 22.14 37.02 -13.05
C THR A 69 21.32 36.46 -11.86
N GLY A 70 20.28 37.17 -11.42
CA GLY A 70 19.48 36.79 -10.25
C GLY A 70 20.18 37.05 -8.92
N GLU A 71 21.47 37.40 -8.92
CA GLU A 71 22.29 37.63 -7.75
C GLU A 71 22.94 39.00 -7.82
N GLN A 72 23.08 39.66 -6.67
CA GLN A 72 23.90 40.84 -6.50
C GLN A 72 25.22 40.44 -5.85
N GLN A 73 26.32 40.89 -6.44
CA GLN A 73 27.66 40.68 -5.91
C GLN A 73 28.18 41.95 -5.28
N THR A 74 28.51 41.91 -4.00
CA THR A 74 29.18 42.98 -3.32
C THR A 74 30.62 42.56 -3.07
N VAL A 75 31.56 43.34 -3.64
CA VAL A 75 32.97 43.09 -3.46
C VAL A 75 33.45 44.02 -2.36
N THR A 76 33.91 43.48 -1.24
CA THR A 76 34.50 44.23 -0.15
C THR A 76 36.01 43.95 -0.11
N ASN A 77 36.82 45.00 -0.19
CA ASN A 77 38.26 44.86 0.00
C ASN A 77 38.57 44.85 1.51
N THR A 78 39.11 43.75 1.99
CA THR A 78 39.56 43.61 3.38
C THR A 78 41.09 43.56 3.42
N PRO A 79 41.74 43.84 4.58
CA PRO A 79 43.18 43.73 4.72
C PRO A 79 43.77 42.35 4.37
N PHE A 80 42.89 41.33 4.32
CA PHE A 80 43.24 39.94 4.02
C PHE A 80 42.88 39.48 2.59
N GLY A 81 42.41 40.41 1.73
CA GLY A 81 42.04 40.13 0.37
C GLY A 81 40.64 40.61 -0.02
N ARG A 82 40.27 40.31 -1.29
CA ARG A 82 38.93 40.66 -1.83
C ARG A 82 37.93 39.59 -1.40
N MET A 83 36.93 40.03 -0.64
CA MET A 83 35.79 39.18 -0.26
C MET A 83 34.61 39.48 -1.19
N VAL A 84 34.12 38.46 -1.87
CA VAL A 84 32.92 38.56 -2.75
C VAL A 84 31.73 37.98 -2.00
N ASN A 85 30.78 38.79 -1.64
CA ASN A 85 29.54 38.37 -1.04
C ASN A 85 28.45 38.35 -2.09
N ARG A 86 27.78 37.20 -2.25
CA ARG A 86 26.66 37.03 -3.20
C ARG A 86 25.36 36.96 -2.43
N ARG A 87 24.41 37.79 -2.81
CA ARG A 87 23.06 37.83 -2.25
C ARG A 87 22.04 37.71 -3.35
N VAL A 88 20.90 37.08 -3.05
CA VAL A 88 19.75 37.04 -3.98
C VAL A 88 19.33 38.48 -4.31
N CYS A 89 19.15 38.76 -5.58
CA CYS A 89 18.71 40.10 -6.01
C CYS A 89 17.33 40.41 -5.46
N GLN A 90 17.22 41.46 -4.65
CA GLN A 90 15.97 41.86 -4.00
C GLN A 90 14.92 42.35 -4.99
N ALA A 91 15.32 42.93 -6.15
CA ALA A 91 14.39 43.46 -7.11
C ALA A 91 13.67 42.35 -7.93
N CYS A 92 14.35 41.27 -8.26
CA CYS A 92 13.77 40.17 -9.03
C CYS A 92 13.62 38.87 -8.22
N HIS A 93 13.97 38.88 -6.94
CA HIS A 93 13.92 37.72 -6.04
C HIS A 93 14.60 36.46 -6.63
N GLY A 94 15.74 36.64 -7.26
CA GLY A 94 16.54 35.56 -7.83
C GLY A 94 16.15 35.14 -9.26
N ARG A 95 15.08 35.69 -9.83
CA ARG A 95 14.59 35.30 -11.18
C ARG A 95 15.45 35.83 -12.32
N GLY A 96 16.23 36.87 -12.11
CA GLY A 96 16.97 37.56 -13.17
C GLY A 96 16.09 38.39 -14.12
N GLN A 97 14.77 38.26 -14.01
CA GLN A 97 13.78 38.93 -14.85
C GLN A 97 12.71 39.62 -14.00
N MET A 98 12.15 40.69 -14.50
CA MET A 98 11.04 41.44 -13.91
C MET A 98 9.82 41.34 -14.81
N ILE A 99 8.65 41.23 -14.23
CA ILE A 99 7.36 41.10 -14.89
C ILE A 99 6.55 42.31 -14.54
N ASP A 100 6.35 43.24 -15.48
CA ASP A 100 5.56 44.45 -15.26
C ASP A 100 4.05 44.09 -15.21
N ASP A 101 3.60 43.29 -16.18
CA ASP A 101 2.22 42.84 -16.28
C ASP A 101 2.14 41.34 -15.99
N PRO A 102 1.77 40.94 -14.77
CA PRO A 102 1.68 39.53 -14.40
C PRO A 102 0.51 38.82 -15.09
N CYS A 103 0.72 37.58 -15.47
CA CYS A 103 -0.33 36.71 -16.00
C CYS A 103 -1.48 36.57 -14.99
N PRO A 104 -2.75 36.78 -15.40
CA PRO A 104 -3.89 36.74 -14.50
C PRO A 104 -4.08 35.36 -13.82
N ASP A 105 -3.77 34.27 -14.54
CA ASP A 105 -3.99 32.92 -14.05
C ASP A 105 -2.94 32.44 -13.03
N CYS A 106 -1.67 32.71 -13.26
CA CYS A 106 -0.58 32.31 -12.39
C CYS A 106 0.00 33.43 -11.51
N ARG A 107 -0.48 34.67 -11.66
CA ARG A 107 -0.05 35.87 -10.91
C ARG A 107 1.47 36.05 -10.91
N GLY A 108 2.09 35.88 -12.07
CA GLY A 108 3.53 36.05 -12.23
C GLY A 108 4.38 34.82 -11.88
N GLN A 109 3.80 33.74 -11.42
CA GLN A 109 4.55 32.55 -11.02
C GLN A 109 5.00 31.67 -12.21
N GLY A 110 4.34 31.79 -13.38
CA GLY A 110 4.58 30.93 -14.54
C GLY A 110 4.04 29.50 -14.39
N ARG A 111 3.53 29.15 -13.21
CA ARG A 111 3.03 27.81 -12.87
C ARG A 111 1.74 27.94 -12.06
N ARG A 112 0.91 26.91 -12.13
CA ARG A 112 -0.32 26.81 -11.34
C ARG A 112 -0.52 25.41 -10.79
N ARG A 113 -1.12 25.33 -9.62
CA ARG A 113 -1.51 24.06 -9.03
C ARG A 113 -2.84 23.61 -9.66
N VAL A 114 -2.87 22.42 -10.20
CA VAL A 114 -4.05 21.82 -10.83
C VAL A 114 -4.29 20.42 -10.25
N ARG A 115 -5.54 19.97 -10.29
CA ARG A 115 -5.85 18.57 -10.04
C ARG A 115 -5.87 17.84 -11.37
N ARG A 116 -5.03 16.85 -11.52
CA ARG A 116 -4.95 16.04 -12.74
C ARG A 116 -5.53 14.67 -12.47
N THR A 117 -6.49 14.27 -13.30
CA THR A 117 -6.98 12.88 -13.29
C THR A 117 -5.97 12.01 -14.02
N VAL A 118 -5.55 10.92 -13.39
CA VAL A 118 -4.60 9.95 -13.91
C VAL A 118 -5.23 8.58 -13.84
N GLN A 119 -5.26 7.85 -14.95
CA GLN A 119 -5.69 6.45 -14.98
C GLN A 119 -4.53 5.56 -14.55
N VAL A 120 -4.79 4.74 -13.56
CA VAL A 120 -3.83 3.80 -12.96
C VAL A 120 -4.30 2.40 -13.25
N LYS A 121 -3.47 1.65 -13.97
CA LYS A 121 -3.69 0.23 -14.19
C LYS A 121 -2.95 -0.57 -13.13
N VAL A 122 -3.70 -1.13 -12.19
CA VAL A 122 -3.19 -2.02 -11.16
C VAL A 122 -2.97 -3.39 -11.78
N PRO A 123 -1.75 -3.92 -11.82
CA PRO A 123 -1.52 -5.27 -12.35
C PRO A 123 -2.02 -6.33 -11.37
N PRO A 124 -2.46 -7.51 -11.86
CA PRO A 124 -2.87 -8.61 -11.01
C PRO A 124 -1.70 -9.15 -10.17
N GLY A 125 -2.00 -9.50 -8.93
CA GLY A 125 -1.04 -10.07 -8.00
C GLY A 125 -0.21 -9.03 -7.23
N VAL A 126 -0.55 -7.74 -7.27
CA VAL A 126 0.14 -6.72 -6.47
C VAL A 126 0.02 -7.03 -4.99
N ASP A 127 1.05 -6.68 -4.24
CA ASP A 127 1.08 -6.82 -2.79
C ASP A 127 1.07 -5.47 -2.09
N ASN A 128 0.80 -5.48 -0.80
CA ASN A 128 0.87 -4.27 0.02
C ASN A 128 2.27 -3.65 -0.07
N GLY A 129 2.34 -2.32 -0.23
CA GLY A 129 3.61 -1.61 -0.42
C GLY A 129 4.21 -1.71 -1.83
N THR A 130 3.55 -2.37 -2.79
CA THR A 130 4.00 -2.39 -4.18
C THR A 130 3.98 -0.98 -4.75
N ARG A 131 5.10 -0.55 -5.36
CA ARG A 131 5.25 0.79 -5.95
C ARG A 131 5.14 0.71 -7.47
N LEU A 132 4.17 1.46 -8.02
CA LEU A 132 3.99 1.64 -9.46
C LEU A 132 4.55 2.99 -9.87
N ARG A 133 5.49 3.01 -10.82
CA ARG A 133 6.06 4.24 -11.36
C ARG A 133 5.32 4.67 -12.62
N MET A 134 4.89 5.92 -12.66
CA MET A 134 4.31 6.58 -13.83
C MET A 134 5.24 7.70 -14.28
N PRO A 135 6.00 7.51 -15.37
CA PRO A 135 6.98 8.50 -15.83
C PRO A 135 6.32 9.80 -16.26
N GLY A 136 6.90 10.93 -15.86
CA GLY A 136 6.44 12.27 -16.26
C GLY A 136 5.12 12.73 -15.65
N ALA A 137 4.54 11.95 -14.71
CA ALA A 137 3.29 12.30 -14.04
C ALA A 137 3.49 13.12 -12.74
N GLY A 138 4.74 13.41 -12.34
CA GLY A 138 5.10 14.21 -11.19
C GLY A 138 4.98 15.72 -11.41
N GLU A 139 5.67 16.51 -10.58
CA GLU A 139 5.70 17.97 -10.65
C GLU A 139 6.41 18.47 -11.91
N SER A 140 5.92 19.57 -12.48
CA SER A 140 6.63 20.24 -13.57
C SER A 140 7.95 20.84 -13.08
N SER A 141 8.95 20.83 -13.96
CA SER A 141 10.22 21.49 -13.69
C SER A 141 10.05 23.02 -13.47
N PRO A 142 10.71 23.59 -12.47
CA PRO A 142 10.72 25.04 -12.29
C PRO A 142 11.48 25.80 -13.39
N SER A 143 12.37 25.16 -14.13
CA SER A 143 13.25 25.76 -15.13
C SER A 143 13.02 25.24 -16.57
N GLY A 144 11.84 24.66 -16.83
CA GLY A 144 11.48 24.16 -18.17
C GLY A 144 12.13 22.81 -18.54
N GLY A 145 12.70 22.10 -17.55
CA GLY A 145 13.22 20.74 -17.72
C GLY A 145 12.11 19.68 -17.78
N GLN A 146 12.49 18.42 -17.76
CA GLN A 146 11.54 17.31 -17.72
C GLN A 146 10.75 17.28 -16.39
N PRO A 147 9.46 16.91 -16.40
CA PRO A 147 8.70 16.69 -15.19
C PRO A 147 9.27 15.54 -14.38
N GLY A 148 8.90 15.48 -13.11
CA GLY A 148 9.16 14.35 -12.23
C GLY A 148 8.29 13.15 -12.57
N ASP A 149 8.45 12.08 -11.82
CA ASP A 149 7.61 10.89 -11.91
C ASP A 149 6.59 10.85 -10.77
N LEU A 150 5.52 10.10 -10.97
CA LEU A 150 4.56 9.76 -9.93
C LEU A 150 4.81 8.32 -9.50
N PHE A 151 5.00 8.12 -8.21
CA PHE A 151 5.08 6.81 -7.57
C PHE A 151 3.76 6.57 -6.83
N ILE A 152 3.08 5.49 -7.18
CA ILE A 152 1.85 5.07 -6.55
C ILE A 152 2.18 3.88 -5.66
N VAL A 153 1.96 4.02 -4.35
CA VAL A 153 2.13 2.97 -3.36
C VAL A 153 0.78 2.31 -3.12
N MET A 154 0.72 1.00 -3.37
CA MET A 154 -0.51 0.22 -3.21
C MET A 154 -0.69 -0.17 -1.75
N HIS A 155 -1.87 0.12 -1.19
CA HIS A 155 -2.31 -0.34 0.12
C HIS A 155 -3.50 -1.27 -0.05
N VAL A 156 -3.27 -2.56 0.18
CA VAL A 156 -4.32 -3.58 0.06
C VAL A 156 -5.10 -3.63 1.35
N ARG A 157 -6.43 -3.47 1.28
CA ARG A 157 -7.31 -3.63 2.43
C ARG A 157 -7.37 -5.07 2.89
N PRO A 158 -7.36 -5.33 4.20
CA PRO A 158 -7.60 -6.66 4.73
C PRO A 158 -8.97 -7.17 4.27
N HIS A 159 -9.04 -8.46 3.92
CA HIS A 159 -10.31 -9.11 3.58
C HIS A 159 -10.94 -9.74 4.82
N GLU A 160 -12.28 -9.80 4.90
CA GLU A 160 -12.99 -10.34 6.06
C GLU A 160 -12.75 -11.84 6.29
N LEU A 161 -12.57 -12.60 5.21
CA LEU A 161 -12.45 -14.06 5.25
C LEU A 161 -11.05 -14.57 4.94
N PHE A 162 -10.32 -13.87 4.05
CA PHE A 162 -9.06 -14.35 3.53
C PHE A 162 -7.87 -13.63 4.15
N GLU A 163 -6.90 -14.42 4.60
CA GLU A 163 -5.57 -13.94 4.95
C GLU A 163 -4.61 -14.25 3.80
N ARG A 164 -3.73 -13.33 3.46
CA ARG A 164 -2.77 -13.47 2.37
C ARG A 164 -1.36 -13.68 2.89
N GLU A 165 -0.66 -14.65 2.31
CA GLU A 165 0.77 -14.85 2.50
C GLU A 165 1.46 -15.06 1.14
N GLY A 166 2.05 -14.01 0.60
CA GLY A 166 2.62 -14.01 -0.75
C GLY A 166 1.56 -14.24 -1.84
N THR A 167 1.62 -15.37 -2.53
CA THR A 167 0.62 -15.78 -3.53
C THR A 167 -0.45 -16.71 -2.96
N ASN A 168 -0.25 -17.24 -1.76
CA ASN A 168 -1.21 -18.14 -1.13
C ASN A 168 -2.24 -17.33 -0.32
N ILE A 169 -3.42 -17.93 -0.16
CA ILE A 169 -4.47 -17.40 0.70
C ILE A 169 -4.88 -18.45 1.72
N TYR A 170 -5.28 -18.01 2.89
CA TYR A 170 -5.71 -18.84 4.01
C TYR A 170 -7.13 -18.48 4.36
N LEU A 171 -7.92 -19.49 4.69
CA LEU A 171 -9.30 -19.37 5.09
C LEU A 171 -9.57 -20.30 6.26
N ASP A 172 -10.08 -19.77 7.35
CA ASP A 172 -10.55 -20.57 8.48
C ASP A 172 -12.03 -20.89 8.32
N VAL A 173 -12.35 -22.20 8.32
CA VAL A 173 -13.71 -22.69 8.17
C VAL A 173 -14.15 -23.41 9.44
N PRO A 174 -15.21 -22.94 10.11
CA PRO A 174 -15.77 -23.66 11.25
C PRO A 174 -16.50 -24.91 10.77
N LEU A 175 -16.18 -26.05 11.38
CA LEU A 175 -16.89 -27.31 11.18
C LEU A 175 -17.58 -27.71 12.47
N SER A 176 -18.78 -28.29 12.37
CA SER A 176 -19.36 -28.97 13.48
C SER A 176 -18.58 -30.26 13.78
N PHE A 177 -18.54 -30.67 15.06
CA PHE A 177 -17.86 -31.90 15.44
C PHE A 177 -18.46 -33.12 14.73
N VAL A 178 -19.76 -33.09 14.35
CA VAL A 178 -20.46 -34.17 13.63
C VAL A 178 -19.91 -34.29 12.20
N GLN A 179 -19.78 -33.17 11.50
CA GLN A 179 -19.19 -33.12 10.15
C GLN A 179 -17.71 -33.58 10.17
N ALA A 180 -16.97 -33.18 11.21
CA ALA A 180 -15.58 -33.59 11.36
C ALA A 180 -15.44 -35.10 11.67
N ALA A 181 -16.37 -35.68 12.45
CA ALA A 181 -16.34 -37.09 12.83
C ALA A 181 -16.80 -38.02 11.70
N LEU A 182 -17.89 -37.67 11.02
CA LEU A 182 -18.54 -38.52 9.99
C LEU A 182 -18.06 -38.23 8.57
N GLY A 183 -17.31 -37.10 8.38
CA GLY A 183 -17.03 -36.57 7.07
C GLY A 183 -18.24 -35.84 6.48
N ASP A 184 -17.99 -34.90 5.58
CA ASP A 184 -19.02 -34.11 4.90
C ASP A 184 -18.47 -33.51 3.61
N GLU A 185 -19.36 -32.95 2.79
CA GLU A 185 -19.00 -32.10 1.66
C GLU A 185 -19.50 -30.68 1.92
N ILE A 186 -18.56 -29.73 2.00
CA ILE A 186 -18.86 -28.33 2.30
C ILE A 186 -18.54 -27.42 1.12
N ASP A 187 -19.28 -26.33 0.97
CA ASP A 187 -19.00 -25.28 0.01
C ASP A 187 -18.03 -24.27 0.61
N VAL A 188 -16.86 -24.13 0.00
CA VAL A 188 -15.78 -23.24 0.46
C VAL A 188 -15.69 -22.06 -0.50
N PRO A 189 -15.76 -20.82 -0.01
CA PRO A 189 -15.54 -19.64 -0.83
C PRO A 189 -14.09 -19.58 -1.31
N THR A 190 -13.92 -19.18 -2.56
CA THR A 190 -12.62 -18.90 -3.18
C THR A 190 -12.70 -17.56 -3.89
N LEU A 191 -11.57 -17.02 -4.33
CA LEU A 191 -11.55 -15.79 -5.12
C LEU A 191 -12.32 -15.87 -6.44
N ASP A 192 -12.48 -17.09 -7.00
CA ASP A 192 -13.17 -17.31 -8.27
C ASP A 192 -14.63 -17.80 -8.07
N GLY A 193 -15.15 -17.77 -6.85
CA GLY A 193 -16.47 -18.29 -6.49
C GLY A 193 -16.38 -19.42 -5.46
N SER A 194 -17.39 -20.31 -5.38
CA SER A 194 -17.43 -21.41 -4.41
C SER A 194 -16.95 -22.72 -4.99
N VAL A 195 -16.27 -23.53 -4.17
CA VAL A 195 -15.78 -24.88 -4.55
C VAL A 195 -16.18 -25.87 -3.48
N LYS A 196 -16.62 -27.05 -3.89
CA LYS A 196 -16.95 -28.15 -2.99
C LYS A 196 -15.67 -28.82 -2.46
N LEU A 197 -15.55 -28.86 -1.14
CA LEU A 197 -14.46 -29.51 -0.43
C LEU A 197 -14.99 -30.71 0.35
N ARG A 198 -14.47 -31.89 0.03
CA ARG A 198 -14.76 -33.11 0.77
C ARG A 198 -13.91 -33.18 2.03
N ILE A 199 -14.56 -33.25 3.17
CA ILE A 199 -13.96 -33.43 4.49
C ILE A 199 -13.97 -34.94 4.79
N PRO A 200 -12.81 -35.59 4.98
CA PRO A 200 -12.75 -36.99 5.39
C PRO A 200 -13.29 -37.18 6.81
N GLU A 201 -13.81 -38.39 7.08
CA GLU A 201 -14.17 -38.79 8.45
C GLU A 201 -12.96 -38.74 9.38
N GLY A 202 -13.19 -38.37 10.64
CA GLY A 202 -12.13 -38.26 11.65
C GLY A 202 -11.22 -37.04 11.49
N THR A 203 -11.62 -36.03 10.69
CA THR A 203 -10.84 -34.80 10.50
C THR A 203 -10.67 -34.05 11.81
N GLN A 204 -9.41 -33.74 12.18
CA GLN A 204 -9.07 -33.03 13.40
C GLN A 204 -9.08 -31.52 13.21
N SER A 205 -9.33 -30.80 14.32
CA SER A 205 -9.21 -29.32 14.31
C SER A 205 -7.79 -28.90 13.96
N GLY A 206 -7.64 -27.86 13.13
CA GLY A 206 -6.35 -27.38 12.61
C GLY A 206 -5.87 -28.11 11.35
N THR A 207 -6.60 -29.15 10.87
CA THR A 207 -6.28 -29.78 9.58
C THR A 207 -6.40 -28.76 8.45
N SER A 208 -5.42 -28.74 7.54
CA SER A 208 -5.40 -27.81 6.39
C SER A 208 -5.56 -28.58 5.09
N PHE A 209 -6.53 -28.16 4.30
CA PHE A 209 -6.78 -28.67 2.95
C PHE A 209 -6.28 -27.67 1.91
N ARG A 210 -5.58 -28.15 0.88
CA ARG A 210 -5.00 -27.31 -0.17
C ARG A 210 -5.85 -27.37 -1.43
N LEU A 211 -6.38 -26.22 -1.85
CA LEU A 211 -7.04 -26.03 -3.14
C LEU A 211 -6.02 -25.44 -4.13
N ARG A 212 -5.52 -26.28 -5.03
CA ARG A 212 -4.46 -25.89 -5.97
C ARG A 212 -4.92 -24.82 -6.95
N GLY A 213 -4.08 -23.80 -7.18
CA GLY A 213 -4.31 -22.74 -8.15
C GLY A 213 -5.47 -21.79 -7.76
N LYS A 214 -5.98 -21.84 -6.52
CA LYS A 214 -7.04 -20.96 -6.02
C LYS A 214 -6.52 -19.76 -5.21
N GLY A 215 -5.21 -19.56 -5.18
CA GLY A 215 -4.57 -18.40 -4.61
C GLY A 215 -4.49 -17.20 -5.57
N ILE A 216 -3.65 -16.23 -5.20
CA ILE A 216 -3.44 -14.98 -5.95
C ILE A 216 -2.47 -15.23 -7.10
N PRO A 217 -2.68 -14.62 -8.28
CA PRO A 217 -1.71 -14.65 -9.37
C PRO A 217 -0.37 -14.05 -8.95
N LYS A 218 0.72 -14.59 -9.48
CA LYS A 218 2.04 -14.01 -9.28
C LYS A 218 2.19 -12.74 -10.11
N LEU A 219 2.65 -11.67 -9.50
CA LEU A 219 2.93 -10.40 -10.19
C LEU A 219 3.83 -10.64 -11.42
N GLY A 220 3.38 -10.17 -12.58
CA GLY A 220 4.07 -10.35 -13.85
C GLY A 220 3.87 -11.71 -14.54
N SER A 221 3.14 -12.65 -13.93
CA SER A 221 2.83 -13.96 -14.51
C SER A 221 1.41 -14.41 -14.11
N PRO A 222 0.37 -13.93 -14.81
CA PRO A 222 -1.02 -14.17 -14.43
C PRO A 222 -1.44 -15.65 -14.50
N VAL A 223 -0.68 -16.49 -15.22
CA VAL A 223 -0.92 -17.93 -15.31
C VAL A 223 -0.43 -18.67 -14.06
N ALA A 224 0.64 -18.18 -13.43
CA ALA A 224 1.16 -18.79 -12.20
C ALA A 224 0.38 -18.24 -11.00
N ARG A 225 -0.45 -19.09 -10.40
CA ARG A 225 -1.23 -18.76 -9.20
C ARG A 225 -0.73 -19.57 -8.00
N GLY A 226 -0.86 -18.98 -6.82
CA GLY A 226 -0.69 -19.69 -5.56
C GLY A 226 -1.88 -20.62 -5.26
N ASP A 227 -1.88 -21.18 -4.08
CA ASP A 227 -2.90 -22.10 -3.59
C ASP A 227 -3.74 -21.44 -2.49
N GLN A 228 -4.96 -21.96 -2.30
CA GLN A 228 -5.77 -21.62 -1.13
C GLN A 228 -5.64 -22.73 -0.10
N HIS A 229 -5.34 -22.36 1.12
CA HIS A 229 -5.28 -23.24 2.28
C HIS A 229 -6.52 -23.04 3.14
N VAL A 230 -7.32 -24.09 3.25
CA VAL A 230 -8.54 -24.11 4.06
C VAL A 230 -8.23 -24.81 5.37
N ARG A 231 -8.13 -24.07 6.45
CA ARG A 231 -7.88 -24.58 7.79
C ARG A 231 -9.20 -24.77 8.49
N VAL A 232 -9.53 -26.01 8.87
CA VAL A 232 -10.78 -26.30 9.55
C VAL A 232 -10.63 -26.17 11.05
N GLN A 233 -11.62 -25.55 11.68
CA GLN A 233 -11.74 -25.41 13.13
C GLN A 233 -12.97 -26.15 13.60
N VAL A 234 -12.77 -27.25 14.34
CA VAL A 234 -13.89 -28.01 14.88
C VAL A 234 -14.50 -27.26 16.06
N MET A 235 -15.79 -26.92 15.89
CA MET A 235 -16.55 -26.16 16.90
C MET A 235 -17.34 -27.10 17.79
N THR A 236 -17.12 -26.98 19.10
CA THR A 236 -17.93 -27.68 20.09
C THR A 236 -19.25 -26.92 20.30
N PRO A 237 -20.43 -27.56 20.18
CA PRO A 237 -21.71 -26.91 20.37
C PRO A 237 -21.89 -26.47 21.83
N THR A 238 -22.34 -25.22 22.02
CA THR A 238 -22.46 -24.61 23.36
C THR A 238 -23.89 -24.68 23.92
N ASN A 239 -24.90 -24.50 23.10
CA ASN A 239 -26.31 -24.43 23.54
C ASN A 239 -27.05 -25.73 23.22
N LEU A 240 -26.79 -26.79 24.01
CA LEU A 240 -27.40 -28.10 23.82
C LEU A 240 -28.79 -28.19 24.46
N THR A 241 -29.75 -28.73 23.73
CA THR A 241 -31.03 -29.17 24.30
C THR A 241 -30.84 -30.38 25.18
N ASP A 242 -31.82 -30.70 26.05
CA ASP A 242 -31.69 -31.85 26.96
C ASP A 242 -31.57 -33.17 26.20
N ARG A 243 -32.28 -33.31 25.08
CA ARG A 243 -32.16 -34.48 24.18
C ARG A 243 -30.76 -34.60 23.56
N GLN A 244 -30.17 -33.48 23.16
CA GLN A 244 -28.78 -33.47 22.63
C GLN A 244 -27.78 -33.87 23.74
N LYS A 245 -27.94 -33.38 24.97
CA LYS A 245 -27.11 -33.80 26.10
C LYS A 245 -27.20 -35.32 26.38
N GLU A 246 -28.39 -35.88 26.27
CA GLU A 246 -28.58 -37.32 26.37
C GLU A 246 -27.79 -38.09 25.33
N LEU A 247 -27.93 -37.70 24.03
CA LEU A 247 -27.19 -38.34 22.94
C LEU A 247 -25.67 -38.23 23.11
N PHE A 248 -25.18 -37.10 23.59
CA PHE A 248 -23.75 -36.95 23.92
C PHE A 248 -23.32 -37.87 25.04
N ARG A 249 -24.15 -38.06 26.08
CA ARG A 249 -23.85 -38.99 27.17
C ARG A 249 -23.86 -40.45 26.69
N GLU A 250 -24.78 -40.82 25.80
CA GLU A 250 -24.81 -42.13 25.18
C GLU A 250 -23.55 -42.37 24.36
N LEU A 251 -23.18 -41.41 23.47
CA LEU A 251 -21.94 -41.48 22.69
C LEU A 251 -20.72 -41.59 23.59
N GLY A 252 -20.66 -40.82 24.68
CA GLY A 252 -19.55 -40.90 25.67
C GLY A 252 -19.41 -42.27 26.30
N LYS A 253 -20.54 -42.97 26.57
CA LYS A 253 -20.53 -44.36 27.13
C LYS A 253 -19.98 -45.33 26.08
N GLU A 254 -20.42 -45.26 24.83
CA GLU A 254 -19.94 -46.11 23.74
C GLU A 254 -18.44 -45.91 23.44
N LEU A 255 -17.94 -44.66 23.55
CA LEU A 255 -16.53 -44.34 23.38
C LEU A 255 -15.67 -44.69 24.61
N GLY A 256 -16.27 -45.15 25.70
CA GLY A 256 -15.56 -45.46 26.95
C GLY A 256 -14.99 -44.22 27.65
N VAL A 257 -15.49 -43.02 27.31
CA VAL A 257 -15.05 -41.77 27.94
C VAL A 257 -15.70 -41.66 29.34
N GLN A 258 -14.88 -41.59 30.39
CA GLN A 258 -15.38 -41.34 31.74
C GLN A 258 -15.89 -39.90 31.87
N THR A 259 -17.19 -39.74 32.07
CA THR A 259 -17.78 -38.43 32.33
C THR A 259 -17.39 -37.94 33.76
N HIS A 260 -17.57 -36.64 33.98
CA HIS A 260 -17.11 -35.93 35.19
C HIS A 260 -17.47 -36.56 36.55
N GLU A 261 -18.56 -37.34 36.62
CA GLU A 261 -18.94 -38.08 37.82
C GLU A 261 -17.99 -39.25 38.11
N GLN A 262 -17.51 -39.94 37.08
CA GLN A 262 -16.56 -41.03 37.24
C GLN A 262 -15.13 -40.52 37.51
N ALA A 263 -14.77 -39.36 36.96
CA ALA A 263 -13.49 -38.71 37.24
C ALA A 263 -13.42 -38.18 38.68
N ARG A 264 -14.53 -37.68 39.24
CA ARG A 264 -14.60 -37.35 40.69
C ARG A 264 -14.41 -38.59 41.55
N SER A 265 -15.08 -39.70 41.26
CA SER A 265 -14.87 -40.93 41.95
C SER A 265 -13.44 -41.45 41.86
N PHE A 266 -12.77 -41.30 40.73
CA PHE A 266 -11.35 -41.64 40.59
C PHE A 266 -10.43 -40.73 41.42
N MET A 267 -10.67 -39.42 41.37
CA MET A 267 -9.93 -38.45 42.20
C MET A 267 -10.17 -38.61 43.70
N GLU A 268 -11.41 -38.98 44.10
CA GLU A 268 -11.71 -39.33 45.49
C GLU A 268 -11.00 -40.60 45.90
N ARG A 269 -11.02 -41.65 45.09
CA ARG A 269 -10.27 -42.89 45.38
C ARG A 269 -8.76 -42.67 45.44
N MET A 270 -8.23 -41.81 44.57
CA MET A 270 -6.82 -41.40 44.64
C MET A 270 -6.54 -40.61 45.92
N LYS A 271 -7.41 -39.68 46.33
CA LYS A 271 -7.26 -38.94 47.58
C LYS A 271 -7.28 -39.89 48.78
N ASP A 272 -8.21 -40.86 48.83
CA ASP A 272 -8.29 -41.82 49.89
C ASP A 272 -7.07 -42.77 49.94
N ALA A 273 -6.53 -43.13 48.77
CA ALA A 273 -5.30 -43.92 48.69
C ALA A 273 -4.04 -43.15 49.10
N PHE A 274 -4.00 -41.84 48.87
CA PHE A 274 -2.85 -40.99 49.22
C PHE A 274 -2.95 -40.40 50.64
N LEU A 275 -4.17 -40.25 51.18
CA LEU A 275 -4.36 -39.70 52.52
C LEU A 275 -4.36 -40.76 53.67
N GLY A 276 -4.11 -42.03 53.27
CA GLY A 276 -3.76 -43.14 54.21
C GLY A 276 -4.50 -43.06 55.54
N ASN A 277 -5.80 -43.41 55.57
CA ASN A 277 -6.39 -43.75 56.85
C ASN A 277 -5.95 -45.18 57.22
N ALA A 278 -4.93 -45.23 58.04
CA ALA A 278 -4.67 -46.39 58.87
C ALA A 278 -5.72 -46.43 59.95
#